data_fbcf9c8107308306dbccdbb8e02dac52
#
_entry.id   fbcf9c8107308306dbccdbb8e02dac52
#
_cell.length_a   1.000
_cell.length_b   1.000
_cell.length_c   1.000
_cell.angle_alpha   90.00
_cell.angle_beta   90.00
_cell.angle_gamma   90.00
#
_symmetry.space_group_name_H-M   'P 1'
#
loop_
_entity.id
_entity.type
_entity.pdbx_description
1 polymer ?
#
loop_
_entity_poly.entity_id
_entity_poly.type
_entity_poly.pdbx_seq_one_letter_code
_entity_poly.pdbx_strand_id
1 'polypeptide(L)'
;MLIFIDTEFTDFKDTELISMGLVSECGRHEFYAELPVNLAKCNDFVVANIVPQLGKVPGAQCSVAELKARLILWLEQFAEQAPVICFDYDGDWRLFCHALDYQVPSWLRGKNIYPYLDKVALQMYFIDNQLKDHHALHDAKANRHAFDIEKVRADAMELRKSR
;
A
#
# COMPACT_ATOMS: atom_id res chain seq x y z
N MET A 1 -15.52 4.13 -0.10
CA MET A 1 -14.46 4.00 0.93
C MET A 1 -13.09 3.96 0.27
N LEU A 2 -12.06 4.56 0.88
CA LEU A 2 -10.68 4.47 0.40
C LEU A 2 -9.90 3.46 1.26
N ILE A 3 -8.98 2.73 0.61
CA ILE A 3 -7.99 1.88 1.25
C ILE A 3 -6.63 2.28 0.69
N PHE A 4 -5.69 2.65 1.54
CA PHE A 4 -4.34 3.05 1.15
C PHE A 4 -3.43 1.83 1.22
N ILE A 5 -2.60 1.65 0.21
CA ILE A 5 -1.67 0.54 0.09
C ILE A 5 -0.25 1.06 -0.13
N ASP A 6 0.70 0.29 0.36
CA ASP A 6 2.10 0.36 -0.02
C ASP A 6 2.70 -1.05 -0.02
N THR A 7 3.76 -1.25 -0.80
CA THR A 7 4.46 -2.54 -0.90
C THR A 7 5.97 -2.35 -0.89
N GLU A 8 6.66 -3.28 -0.22
CA GLU A 8 8.11 -3.41 -0.33
C GLU A 8 8.46 -4.58 -1.26
N PHE A 9 9.51 -4.42 -2.05
CA PHE A 9 9.92 -5.39 -3.06
C PHE A 9 11.45 -5.42 -3.25
N THR A 10 11.94 -6.48 -3.88
CA THR A 10 13.37 -6.81 -3.97
C THR A 10 14.20 -5.86 -4.82
N ASP A 11 13.71 -5.54 -6.03
CA ASP A 11 14.39 -4.68 -7.00
C ASP A 11 13.42 -4.24 -8.09
N PHE A 12 13.73 -3.16 -8.81
CA PHE A 12 12.91 -2.65 -9.91
C PHE A 12 12.99 -3.51 -11.19
N LYS A 13 14.03 -4.34 -11.35
CA LYS A 13 14.24 -5.16 -12.56
C LYS A 13 13.66 -6.56 -12.44
N ASP A 14 13.86 -7.19 -11.28
CA ASP A 14 13.32 -8.52 -10.95
C ASP A 14 12.51 -8.40 -9.67
N THR A 15 11.32 -7.81 -9.83
CA THR A 15 10.48 -7.39 -8.72
C THR A 15 9.77 -8.58 -8.09
N GLU A 16 10.13 -8.92 -6.85
CA GLU A 16 9.40 -9.85 -5.99
C GLU A 16 8.86 -9.11 -4.78
N LEU A 17 7.62 -9.37 -4.42
CA LEU A 17 6.98 -8.78 -3.23
C LEU A 17 7.66 -9.27 -1.97
N ILE A 18 8.00 -8.35 -1.07
CA ILE A 18 8.55 -8.61 0.26
C ILE A 18 7.46 -8.45 1.34
N SER A 19 6.78 -7.31 1.32
CA SER A 19 5.70 -7.04 2.27
C SER A 19 4.62 -6.17 1.65
N MET A 20 3.42 -6.24 2.22
CA MET A 20 2.27 -5.47 1.79
C MET A 20 1.54 -4.92 3.01
N GLY A 21 1.28 -3.62 3.00
CA GLY A 21 0.51 -2.93 4.02
C GLY A 21 -0.72 -2.25 3.44
N LEU A 22 -1.88 -2.43 4.06
CA LEU A 22 -3.10 -1.69 3.72
C LEU A 22 -3.71 -1.07 4.97
N VAL A 23 -4.31 0.10 4.80
CA VAL A 23 -5.07 0.78 5.85
C VAL A 23 -6.33 1.41 5.28
N SER A 24 -7.46 1.25 5.96
CA SER A 24 -8.71 1.91 5.60
C SER A 24 -8.65 3.43 5.85
N GLU A 25 -9.46 4.22 5.15
CA GLU A 25 -9.53 5.68 5.33
C GLU A 25 -9.80 6.12 6.77
N CYS A 26 -10.57 5.35 7.54
CA CYS A 26 -10.82 5.64 8.95
C CYS A 26 -9.64 5.25 9.86
N GLY A 27 -8.62 4.56 9.35
CA GLY A 27 -7.44 4.12 10.10
C GLY A 27 -7.66 2.95 11.07
N ARG A 28 -8.86 2.40 11.15
CA ARG A 28 -9.21 1.34 12.14
C ARG A 28 -8.99 -0.07 11.64
N HIS A 29 -8.92 -0.26 10.33
CA HIS A 29 -8.72 -1.57 9.73
C HIS A 29 -7.37 -1.57 9.01
N GLU A 30 -6.51 -2.45 9.45
CA GLU A 30 -5.15 -2.59 8.95
C GLU A 30 -4.92 -4.01 8.47
N PHE A 31 -4.13 -4.14 7.42
CA PHE A 31 -3.61 -5.40 6.92
C PHE A 31 -2.10 -5.27 6.77
N TYR A 32 -1.36 -6.26 7.23
CA TYR A 32 0.06 -6.34 7.00
C TYR A 32 0.49 -7.80 6.83
N ALA A 33 1.29 -8.05 5.81
CA ALA A 33 1.85 -9.37 5.56
C ALA A 33 3.27 -9.28 5.02
N GLU A 34 4.10 -10.26 5.39
CA GLU A 34 5.47 -10.42 4.95
C GLU A 34 5.66 -11.77 4.26
N LEU A 35 6.34 -11.79 3.13
CA LEU A 35 6.73 -12.99 2.41
C LEU A 35 8.18 -13.38 2.71
N PRO A 36 8.57 -14.65 2.50
CA PRO A 36 9.95 -15.07 2.57
C PRO A 36 10.82 -14.30 1.56
N VAL A 37 11.88 -13.66 2.03
CA VAL A 37 12.76 -12.81 1.22
C VAL A 37 13.91 -13.60 0.63
N ASN A 38 14.09 -13.53 -0.68
CA ASN A 38 15.29 -13.99 -1.34
C ASN A 38 16.33 -12.85 -1.39
N LEU A 39 17.25 -12.86 -0.42
CA LEU A 39 18.28 -11.82 -0.30
C LEU A 39 19.16 -11.69 -1.56
N ALA A 40 19.34 -12.76 -2.35
CA ALA A 40 20.15 -12.70 -3.56
C ALA A 40 19.49 -11.87 -4.68
N LYS A 41 18.19 -11.57 -4.56
CA LYS A 41 17.45 -10.71 -5.49
C LYS A 41 17.31 -9.28 -4.99
N CYS A 42 17.65 -9.01 -3.74
CA CYS A 42 17.56 -7.68 -3.16
C CYS A 42 18.75 -6.82 -3.59
N ASN A 43 18.48 -5.57 -3.95
CA ASN A 43 19.54 -4.59 -4.07
C ASN A 43 20.04 -4.12 -2.71
N ASP A 44 21.18 -3.39 -2.68
CA ASP A 44 21.81 -2.94 -1.44
C ASP A 44 20.90 -2.05 -0.59
N PHE A 45 20.06 -1.24 -1.22
CA PHE A 45 19.09 -0.38 -0.53
C PHE A 45 18.08 -1.21 0.27
N VAL A 46 17.49 -2.22 -0.36
CA VAL A 46 16.52 -3.15 0.27
C VAL A 46 17.15 -3.88 1.45
N VAL A 47 18.37 -4.38 1.25
CA VAL A 47 19.12 -5.08 2.34
C VAL A 47 19.37 -4.14 3.53
N ALA A 48 19.72 -2.88 3.27
CA ALA A 48 20.05 -1.92 4.32
C ALA A 48 18.83 -1.32 5.03
N ASN A 49 17.70 -1.10 4.33
CA ASN A 49 16.59 -0.29 4.84
C ASN A 49 15.30 -1.09 5.09
N ILE A 50 14.98 -2.09 4.27
CA ILE A 50 13.73 -2.85 4.36
C ILE A 50 13.93 -4.11 5.21
N VAL A 51 14.91 -4.94 4.87
CA VAL A 51 15.17 -6.23 5.57
C VAL A 51 15.27 -6.09 7.09
N PRO A 52 15.94 -5.05 7.65
CA PRO A 52 16.01 -4.89 9.11
C PRO A 52 14.68 -4.56 9.79
N GLN A 53 13.65 -4.22 9.03
CA GLN A 53 12.32 -3.91 9.56
C GLN A 53 11.39 -5.13 9.59
N LEU A 54 11.72 -6.20 8.87
CA LEU A 54 10.92 -7.42 8.79
C LEU A 54 10.98 -8.27 10.07
N GLY A 55 9.99 -9.15 10.24
CA GLY A 55 9.91 -10.11 11.33
C GLY A 55 9.56 -9.52 12.70
N LYS A 56 9.18 -8.26 12.76
CA LYS A 56 8.86 -7.56 14.02
C LYS A 56 7.37 -7.59 14.37
N VAL A 57 6.52 -7.86 13.40
CA VAL A 57 5.06 -7.90 13.60
C VAL A 57 4.62 -9.36 13.75
N PRO A 58 4.15 -9.78 14.94
CA PRO A 58 3.68 -11.16 15.16
C PRO A 58 2.58 -11.55 14.17
N GLY A 59 2.73 -12.73 13.54
CA GLY A 59 1.74 -13.26 12.60
C GLY A 59 1.74 -12.61 11.20
N ALA A 60 2.64 -11.66 10.91
CA ALA A 60 2.74 -11.04 9.59
C ALA A 60 3.32 -12.00 8.53
N GLN A 61 4.24 -12.87 8.93
CA GLN A 61 4.89 -13.81 8.01
C GLN A 61 3.91 -14.85 7.46
N CYS A 62 3.95 -15.06 6.15
CA CYS A 62 3.10 -16.02 5.47
C CYS A 62 3.71 -16.48 4.14
N SER A 63 3.19 -17.56 3.60
CA SER A 63 3.45 -17.97 2.21
C SER A 63 2.64 -17.14 1.21
N VAL A 64 2.99 -17.23 -0.08
CA VAL A 64 2.24 -16.57 -1.16
C VAL A 64 0.78 -17.00 -1.19
N ALA A 65 0.51 -18.30 -1.00
CA ALA A 65 -0.86 -18.82 -0.97
C ALA A 65 -1.66 -18.28 0.22
N GLU A 66 -1.03 -18.17 1.40
CA GLU A 66 -1.66 -17.60 2.59
C GLU A 66 -1.88 -16.09 2.44
N LEU A 67 -0.95 -15.36 1.80
CA LEU A 67 -1.13 -13.93 1.50
C LEU A 67 -2.42 -13.70 0.72
N LYS A 68 -2.62 -14.43 -0.38
CA LYS A 68 -3.84 -14.32 -1.21
C LYS A 68 -5.10 -14.56 -0.38
N ALA A 69 -5.13 -15.64 0.38
CA ALA A 69 -6.29 -16.00 1.20
C ALA A 69 -6.59 -14.94 2.27
N ARG A 70 -5.56 -14.47 2.99
CA ARG A 70 -5.69 -13.42 4.01
C ARG A 70 -6.15 -12.10 3.40
N LEU A 71 -5.57 -11.72 2.25
CA LEU A 71 -5.90 -10.48 1.57
C LEU A 71 -7.36 -10.46 1.08
N ILE A 72 -7.82 -11.55 0.45
CA ILE A 72 -9.22 -11.69 0.02
C ILE A 72 -10.16 -11.58 1.21
N LEU A 73 -9.92 -12.35 2.27
CA LEU A 73 -10.75 -12.34 3.48
C LEU A 73 -10.83 -10.94 4.12
N TRP A 74 -9.70 -10.21 4.13
CA TRP A 74 -9.68 -8.85 4.66
C TRP A 74 -10.44 -7.87 3.77
N LEU A 75 -10.32 -7.99 2.44
CA LEU A 75 -11.00 -7.12 1.48
C LEU A 75 -12.52 -7.36 1.43
N GLU A 76 -12.98 -8.60 1.57
CA GLU A 76 -14.40 -8.97 1.54
C GLU A 76 -15.24 -8.25 2.60
N GLN A 77 -14.64 -7.86 3.74
CA GLN A 77 -15.31 -7.04 4.76
C GLN A 77 -15.84 -5.70 4.22
N PHE A 78 -15.30 -5.25 3.08
CA PHE A 78 -15.60 -3.95 2.50
C PHE A 78 -16.29 -4.04 1.14
N ALA A 79 -16.64 -5.24 0.67
CA ALA A 79 -17.16 -5.47 -0.68
C ALA A 79 -18.38 -4.59 -1.02
N GLU A 80 -19.32 -4.44 -0.07
CA GLU A 80 -20.53 -3.61 -0.25
C GLU A 80 -20.22 -2.11 -0.39
N GLN A 81 -19.06 -1.67 0.08
CA GLN A 81 -18.63 -0.27 0.02
C GLN A 81 -17.88 0.06 -1.29
N ALA A 82 -17.65 -0.95 -2.15
CA ALA A 82 -16.89 -0.84 -3.39
C ALA A 82 -15.62 0.02 -3.24
N PRO A 83 -14.65 -0.42 -2.39
CA PRO A 83 -13.51 0.40 -2.03
C PRO A 83 -12.58 0.68 -3.21
N VAL A 84 -11.91 1.83 -3.13
CA VAL A 84 -10.84 2.23 -4.05
C VAL A 84 -9.50 2.01 -3.35
N ILE A 85 -8.63 1.20 -3.96
CA ILE A 85 -7.26 0.99 -3.51
C ILE A 85 -6.41 2.17 -4.00
N CYS A 86 -5.91 2.95 -3.05
CA CYS A 86 -5.12 4.16 -3.28
C CYS A 86 -3.63 3.83 -3.13
N PHE A 87 -2.85 4.03 -4.16
CA PHE A 87 -1.40 3.80 -4.22
C PHE A 87 -0.70 5.03 -4.77
N ASP A 88 0.53 5.28 -4.38
CA ASP A 88 1.34 6.39 -4.90
C ASP A 88 2.34 5.94 -5.98
N TYR A 89 2.68 4.67 -6.04
CA TYR A 89 3.49 4.07 -7.07
C TYR A 89 2.74 2.97 -7.83
N ASP A 90 2.77 3.01 -9.16
CA ASP A 90 2.05 2.02 -9.99
C ASP A 90 2.52 0.58 -9.78
N GLY A 91 3.73 0.40 -9.22
CA GLY A 91 4.26 -0.89 -8.81
C GLY A 91 3.44 -1.56 -7.74
N ASP A 92 2.95 -0.78 -6.76
CA ASP A 92 2.12 -1.31 -5.66
C ASP A 92 0.83 -1.92 -6.18
N TRP A 93 0.18 -1.24 -7.12
CA TRP A 93 -1.01 -1.77 -7.77
C TRP A 93 -0.72 -3.06 -8.56
N ARG A 94 0.41 -3.12 -9.27
CA ARG A 94 0.81 -4.34 -10.00
C ARG A 94 1.07 -5.50 -9.05
N LEU A 95 1.79 -5.26 -7.94
CA LEU A 95 2.08 -6.28 -6.92
C LEU A 95 0.81 -6.70 -6.18
N PHE A 96 -0.10 -5.78 -5.90
CA PHE A 96 -1.42 -6.10 -5.35
C PHE A 96 -2.23 -7.01 -6.31
N CYS A 97 -2.30 -6.67 -7.58
CA CYS A 97 -2.98 -7.50 -8.58
C CYS A 97 -2.32 -8.89 -8.70
N HIS A 98 -0.99 -8.94 -8.68
CA HIS A 98 -0.23 -10.20 -8.71
C HIS A 98 -0.52 -11.06 -7.46
N ALA A 99 -0.60 -10.46 -6.26
CA ALA A 99 -0.95 -11.17 -5.03
C ALA A 99 -2.35 -11.80 -5.09
N LEU A 100 -3.23 -11.28 -5.94
CA LEU A 100 -4.57 -11.84 -6.23
C LEU A 100 -4.60 -12.73 -7.48
N ASP A 101 -3.45 -13.16 -8.02
CA ASP A 101 -3.34 -13.88 -9.29
C ASP A 101 -4.08 -13.17 -10.44
N TYR A 102 -4.08 -11.83 -10.43
CA TYR A 102 -4.83 -10.97 -11.36
C TYR A 102 -6.36 -11.19 -11.35
N GLN A 103 -6.88 -11.87 -10.34
CA GLN A 103 -8.31 -12.06 -10.14
C GLN A 103 -8.88 -10.98 -9.20
N VAL A 104 -8.68 -9.72 -9.59
CA VAL A 104 -9.17 -8.59 -8.81
C VAL A 104 -10.71 -8.58 -8.83
N PRO A 105 -11.38 -8.58 -7.66
CA PRO A 105 -12.83 -8.49 -7.60
C PRO A 105 -13.38 -7.26 -8.34
N SER A 106 -14.50 -7.42 -9.06
CA SER A 106 -15.09 -6.36 -9.88
C SER A 106 -15.54 -5.11 -9.11
N TRP A 107 -15.74 -5.25 -7.80
CA TRP A 107 -16.07 -4.15 -6.90
C TRP A 107 -14.84 -3.37 -6.40
N LEU A 108 -13.61 -3.85 -6.66
CA LEU A 108 -12.37 -3.12 -6.37
C LEU A 108 -11.92 -2.29 -7.57
N ARG A 109 -11.35 -1.13 -7.28
CA ARG A 109 -10.71 -0.25 -8.27
C ARG A 109 -9.40 0.29 -7.70
N GLY A 110 -8.40 0.47 -8.55
CA GLY A 110 -7.15 1.13 -8.21
C GLY A 110 -7.16 2.60 -8.60
N LYS A 111 -6.52 3.45 -7.80
CA LYS A 111 -6.28 4.86 -8.11
C LYS A 111 -4.89 5.29 -7.66
N ASN A 112 -4.10 5.81 -8.59
CA ASN A 112 -2.85 6.47 -8.24
C ASN A 112 -3.18 7.82 -7.58
N ILE A 113 -2.65 8.02 -6.36
CA ILE A 113 -2.88 9.20 -5.54
C ILE A 113 -1.64 10.10 -5.41
N TYR A 114 -0.52 9.75 -6.03
CA TYR A 114 0.73 10.52 -5.94
C TYR A 114 0.55 12.04 -6.17
N PRO A 115 -0.27 12.51 -7.15
CA PRO A 115 -0.49 13.94 -7.36
C PRO A 115 -1.22 14.65 -6.21
N TYR A 116 -1.88 13.88 -5.34
CA TYR A 116 -2.73 14.36 -4.25
C TYR A 116 -2.11 14.19 -2.86
N LEU A 117 -0.83 13.81 -2.80
CA LEU A 117 -0.11 13.70 -1.54
C LEU A 117 0.59 15.02 -1.19
N ASP A 118 0.35 15.48 0.05
CA ASP A 118 1.15 16.53 0.66
C ASP A 118 2.48 15.93 1.15
N LYS A 119 3.57 16.30 0.47
CA LYS A 119 4.91 15.76 0.76
C LYS A 119 5.44 16.19 2.13
N VAL A 120 5.02 17.34 2.63
CA VAL A 120 5.40 17.82 3.97
C VAL A 120 4.66 17.01 5.03
N ALA A 121 3.35 16.84 4.89
CA ALA A 121 2.54 16.03 5.79
C ALA A 121 3.04 14.57 5.83
N LEU A 122 3.44 14.01 4.68
CA LEU A 122 3.99 12.65 4.60
C LEU A 122 5.28 12.52 5.43
N GLN A 123 6.23 13.45 5.29
CA GLN A 123 7.46 13.43 6.07
C GLN A 123 7.20 13.65 7.57
N MET A 124 6.33 14.61 7.90
CA MET A 124 5.97 14.88 9.30
C MET A 124 5.33 13.68 9.97
N TYR A 125 4.55 12.86 9.24
CA TYR A 125 3.98 11.64 9.79
C TYR A 125 5.05 10.70 10.38
N PHE A 126 6.16 10.47 9.69
CA PHE A 126 7.24 9.62 10.19
C PHE A 126 7.94 10.22 11.41
N ILE A 127 8.19 11.55 11.40
CA ILE A 127 8.84 12.27 12.49
C ILE A 127 7.96 12.21 13.75
N ASP A 128 6.69 12.58 13.64
CA ASP A 128 5.76 12.69 14.77
C ASP A 128 5.46 11.33 15.41
N ASN A 129 5.47 10.26 14.62
CA ASN A 129 5.23 8.90 15.10
C ASN A 129 6.53 8.13 15.42
N GLN A 130 7.71 8.74 15.25
CA GLN A 130 9.02 8.13 15.45
C GLN A 130 9.19 6.82 14.65
N LEU A 131 8.64 6.78 13.43
CA LEU A 131 8.68 5.65 12.54
C LEU A 131 9.78 5.83 11.51
N LYS A 132 10.24 4.70 10.96
CA LYS A 132 11.07 4.67 9.77
C LYS A 132 10.17 4.46 8.56
N ASP A 133 10.51 5.11 7.47
CA ASP A 133 10.03 4.82 6.13
C ASP A 133 10.48 3.43 5.64
N HIS A 134 9.99 3.00 4.52
CA HIS A 134 10.25 1.68 3.93
C HIS A 134 9.80 0.50 4.80
N HIS A 135 8.59 0.65 5.35
CA HIS A 135 7.81 -0.41 5.98
C HIS A 135 6.38 -0.30 5.45
N ALA A 136 5.95 -1.23 4.61
CA ALA A 136 4.72 -1.12 3.82
C ALA A 136 3.47 -0.64 4.61
N LEU A 137 3.25 -1.09 5.85
CA LEU A 137 2.13 -0.60 6.64
C LEU A 137 2.32 0.84 7.13
N HIS A 138 3.55 1.25 7.48
CA HIS A 138 3.81 2.63 7.90
C HIS A 138 3.66 3.59 6.73
N ASP A 139 4.15 3.20 5.54
CA ASP A 139 4.07 4.01 4.33
C ASP A 139 2.62 4.14 3.85
N ALA A 140 1.82 3.06 3.88
CA ALA A 140 0.38 3.12 3.64
C ALA A 140 -0.36 4.08 4.60
N LYS A 141 0.02 4.10 5.90
CA LYS A 141 -0.53 5.02 6.89
C LYS A 141 -0.08 6.46 6.64
N ALA A 142 1.18 6.67 6.24
CA ALA A 142 1.71 7.98 5.87
C ALA A 142 0.99 8.53 4.63
N ASN A 143 0.77 7.70 3.61
CA ASN A 143 0.00 8.04 2.42
C ASN A 143 -1.44 8.44 2.78
N ARG A 144 -2.10 7.69 3.68
CA ARG A 144 -3.43 8.04 4.20
C ARG A 144 -3.43 9.40 4.91
N HIS A 145 -2.42 9.69 5.73
CA HIS A 145 -2.29 10.94 6.47
C HIS A 145 -2.06 12.13 5.55
N ALA A 146 -1.25 11.95 4.51
CA ALA A 146 -0.84 12.99 3.58
C ALA A 146 -1.83 13.21 2.41
N PHE A 147 -2.88 12.39 2.30
CA PHE A 147 -3.82 12.45 1.18
C PHE A 147 -4.77 13.64 1.29
N ASP A 148 -4.70 14.53 0.28
CA ASP A 148 -5.52 15.74 0.18
C ASP A 148 -6.78 15.48 -0.65
N ILE A 149 -7.89 15.17 0.03
CA ILE A 149 -9.20 14.95 -0.60
C ILE A 149 -9.77 16.24 -1.21
N GLU A 150 -9.44 17.40 -0.66
CA GLU A 150 -9.96 18.68 -1.17
C GLU A 150 -9.33 19.00 -2.54
N LYS A 151 -8.05 18.69 -2.72
CA LYS A 151 -7.40 18.80 -4.03
C LYS A 151 -8.06 17.89 -5.08
N VAL A 152 -8.42 16.66 -4.72
CA VAL A 152 -9.15 15.75 -5.61
C VAL A 152 -10.50 16.34 -6.01
N ARG A 153 -11.22 16.97 -5.07
CA ARG A 153 -12.51 17.59 -5.33
C ARG A 153 -12.37 18.83 -6.23
N ALA A 154 -11.34 19.63 -6.01
CA ALA A 154 -11.07 20.80 -6.84
C ALA A 154 -10.81 20.41 -8.31
N ASP A 155 -9.91 19.43 -8.55
CA ASP A 155 -9.61 18.94 -9.89
C ASP A 155 -10.86 18.38 -10.60
N ALA A 156 -11.70 17.65 -9.87
CA ALA A 156 -12.96 17.11 -10.40
C ALA A 156 -13.95 18.20 -10.80
N MET A 157 -13.97 19.34 -10.08
CA MET A 157 -14.82 20.49 -10.43
C MET A 157 -14.30 21.22 -11.66
N GLU A 158 -13.00 21.39 -11.82
CA GLU A 158 -12.40 22.02 -13.00
C GLU A 158 -12.65 21.22 -14.27
N LEU A 159 -12.52 19.90 -14.21
CA LEU A 159 -12.82 19.01 -15.32
C LEU A 159 -14.30 19.06 -15.76
N ARG A 160 -15.22 19.34 -14.85
CA ARG A 160 -16.64 19.50 -15.18
C ARG A 160 -16.97 20.85 -15.84
N LYS A 161 -16.18 21.89 -15.56
CA LYS A 161 -16.35 23.23 -16.15
C LYS A 161 -15.78 23.32 -17.57
N SER A 162 -14.85 22.44 -17.91
CA SER A 162 -14.17 22.39 -19.22
C SER A 162 -14.88 21.51 -20.26
N ARG A 163 -16.01 20.93 -19.92
CA ARG A 163 -16.90 20.13 -20.79
C ARG A 163 -18.20 20.90 -21.10
#